data_2198009f1b897573bc160dca288eb9f5
#
_entry.id   2198009f1b897573bc160dca288eb9f5
#
_cell.length_a   1.000
_cell.length_b   1.000
_cell.length_c   1.000
_cell.angle_alpha   90.00
_cell.angle_beta   90.00
_cell.angle_gamma   90.00
#
_symmetry.space_group_name_H-M   'P 1'
#
loop_
_entity.id
_entity.type
_entity.pdbx_description
1 polymer ?
#
loop_
_entity_poly.entity_id
_entity_poly.type
_entity_poly.pdbx_seq_one_letter_code
_entity_poly.pdbx_strand_id
1 'polypeptide(L)'
;MNRENAKPFAHSKHYLYFWQKYSDQMNENVLAKLKILAESAKYDVSCSSSGTVRRNQSGALGNTVGGWGICHSFAEDGRCISLLKIMLTNYCIYDCAYCINRRSNDIPRATLSVSELVDLTIEFYRRNYIEGLFLSSGVVRNPDYTMERLVRVAKDLRLVHKFNGYIHLKSIPGASRELVNEAGLYADRLSVNIEIPKEENLKLLAPEKDHKSVYQPMRYIQQGILTNKEDRKKFRHVPRFVPAGQSTQMIVGATTESDKDILYLSSSLYQHPTMRRVYYSGYISVNTYDKRLPALKQPPLVRENRLYQAD
;
A
#
# COMPACT_ATOMS: atom_id res chain seq x y z
N MET A 1 36.07 26.86 26.48
CA MET A 1 35.62 27.66 25.33
C MET A 1 34.32 27.10 24.82
N ASN A 2 33.33 27.89 24.96
CA ASN A 2 31.93 27.86 24.66
C ASN A 2 31.41 26.84 23.64
N ARG A 3 30.56 25.92 24.14
CA ARG A 3 29.48 25.26 23.39
C ARG A 3 28.20 26.02 23.70
N GLU A 4 27.80 26.96 22.86
CA GLU A 4 26.48 27.57 22.91
C GLU A 4 25.81 27.49 21.54
N ASN A 5 24.51 27.16 21.60
CA ASN A 5 23.48 27.42 20.59
C ASN A 5 23.33 26.45 19.40
N ALA A 6 22.81 25.27 19.69
CA ALA A 6 21.90 24.61 18.76
C ALA A 6 20.45 24.86 19.24
N LYS A 7 19.73 25.75 18.56
CA LYS A 7 18.30 25.99 18.82
C LYS A 7 17.49 24.71 18.60
N PRO A 8 16.59 24.30 19.48
CA PRO A 8 15.74 23.14 19.26
C PRO A 8 14.76 23.40 18.12
N PHE A 9 14.74 22.52 17.13
CA PHE A 9 13.79 22.54 16.03
C PHE A 9 12.34 22.48 16.56
N ALA A 10 11.62 23.58 16.40
CA ALA A 10 10.22 23.77 16.82
C ALA A 10 9.24 23.02 15.90
N HIS A 11 9.36 21.70 15.78
CA HIS A 11 8.51 20.91 14.86
C HIS A 11 7.15 20.50 15.43
N SER A 12 6.96 20.48 16.75
CA SER A 12 5.69 20.01 17.33
C SER A 12 4.57 21.06 17.33
N LYS A 13 4.87 22.34 17.57
CA LYS A 13 3.89 23.43 17.53
C LYS A 13 3.50 23.81 16.10
N HIS A 14 4.42 23.70 15.14
CA HIS A 14 4.13 23.92 13.71
C HIS A 14 3.20 22.84 13.14
N TYR A 15 3.34 21.60 13.57
CA TYR A 15 2.46 20.49 13.16
C TYR A 15 1.03 20.67 13.66
N LEU A 16 0.83 21.02 14.94
CA LEU A 16 -0.50 21.29 15.53
C LEU A 16 -1.16 22.56 14.95
N TYR A 17 -0.40 23.65 14.84
CA TYR A 17 -0.88 24.89 14.22
C TYR A 17 -1.24 24.70 12.75
N PHE A 18 -0.50 23.86 12.06
CA PHE A 18 -0.74 23.50 10.68
C PHE A 18 -2.06 22.74 10.50
N TRP A 19 -2.29 21.72 11.32
CA TRP A 19 -3.53 20.92 11.26
C TRP A 19 -4.76 21.78 11.60
N GLN A 20 -4.63 22.71 12.51
CA GLN A 20 -5.69 23.64 12.87
C GLN A 20 -6.02 24.59 11.71
N LYS A 21 -5.00 25.13 11.04
CA LYS A 21 -5.17 25.99 9.87
C LYS A 21 -5.62 25.24 8.60
N TYR A 22 -5.33 23.92 8.53
CA TYR A 22 -5.73 23.08 7.40
C TYR A 22 -7.15 22.53 7.59
N SER A 23 -7.58 22.25 8.81
CA SER A 23 -8.99 21.94 9.10
C SER A 23 -9.92 23.09 8.72
N ASP A 24 -9.45 24.33 8.84
CA ASP A 24 -10.19 25.52 8.45
C ASP A 24 -10.30 25.73 6.93
N GLN A 25 -9.45 25.06 6.12
CA GLN A 25 -9.44 25.16 4.65
C GLN A 25 -9.89 23.89 3.93
N MET A 26 -9.74 22.71 4.55
CA MET A 26 -10.22 21.44 4.02
C MET A 26 -11.67 21.23 4.47
N ASN A 27 -12.52 20.80 3.53
CA ASN A 27 -13.85 20.33 3.86
C ASN A 27 -13.75 19.28 4.98
N GLU A 28 -14.37 19.52 6.14
CA GLU A 28 -14.35 18.63 7.32
C GLU A 28 -14.68 17.17 6.95
N ASN A 29 -15.51 16.98 5.93
CA ASN A 29 -15.86 15.68 5.38
C ASN A 29 -14.66 14.94 4.77
N VAL A 30 -13.77 15.63 4.03
CA VAL A 30 -12.55 15.03 3.46
C VAL A 30 -11.58 14.62 4.55
N LEU A 31 -11.46 15.43 5.61
CA LEU A 31 -10.61 15.12 6.76
C LEU A 31 -11.11 13.88 7.52
N ALA A 32 -12.42 13.76 7.73
CA ALA A 32 -13.01 12.59 8.35
C ALA A 32 -12.79 11.32 7.50
N LYS A 33 -12.97 11.41 6.18
CA LYS A 33 -12.67 10.32 5.24
C LYS A 33 -11.19 9.94 5.27
N LEU A 34 -10.28 10.91 5.26
CA LEU A 34 -8.84 10.69 5.32
C LEU A 34 -8.46 9.86 6.55
N LYS A 35 -8.99 10.20 7.72
CA LYS A 35 -8.73 9.48 8.96
C LYS A 35 -9.13 8.01 8.86
N ILE A 36 -10.33 7.72 8.38
CA ILE A 36 -10.85 6.36 8.23
C ILE A 36 -10.01 5.58 7.21
N LEU A 37 -9.72 6.15 6.05
CA LEU A 37 -9.06 5.47 4.94
C LEU A 37 -7.56 5.27 5.15
N ALA A 38 -6.91 6.21 5.81
CA ALA A 38 -5.51 6.07 6.21
C ALA A 38 -5.35 5.00 7.30
N GLU A 39 -6.27 4.97 8.28
CA GLU A 39 -6.26 3.92 9.30
C GLU A 39 -6.53 2.53 8.71
N SER A 40 -7.44 2.41 7.77
CA SER A 40 -7.70 1.16 7.05
C SER A 40 -6.49 0.70 6.22
N ALA A 41 -5.70 1.62 5.67
CA ALA A 41 -4.51 1.31 4.89
C ALA A 41 -3.31 0.81 5.72
N LYS A 42 -3.30 0.95 7.04
CA LYS A 42 -2.18 0.52 7.89
C LYS A 42 -1.89 -0.98 7.81
N TYR A 43 -2.88 -1.78 7.47
CA TYR A 43 -2.77 -3.23 7.31
C TYR A 43 -2.13 -3.66 5.98
N ASP A 44 -2.00 -2.75 5.02
CA ASP A 44 -1.22 -2.99 3.80
C ASP A 44 0.27 -2.75 4.09
N VAL A 45 1.11 -3.75 3.88
CA VAL A 45 2.56 -3.57 4.05
C VAL A 45 3.12 -2.94 2.78
N SER A 46 3.70 -1.76 2.94
CA SER A 46 4.41 -1.06 1.87
C SER A 46 5.87 -0.76 2.24
N CYS A 47 6.20 -0.98 3.52
CA CYS A 47 7.54 -0.78 4.07
C CYS A 47 7.68 -1.57 5.36
N SER A 48 8.90 -1.91 5.73
CA SER A 48 9.26 -2.67 6.93
C SER A 48 9.03 -1.92 8.26
N SER A 49 8.58 -0.68 8.23
CA SER A 49 8.38 0.16 9.43
C SER A 49 6.93 0.24 9.92
N SER A 50 6.00 -0.50 9.32
CA SER A 50 4.61 -0.51 9.76
C SER A 50 4.46 -1.24 11.09
N GLY A 51 4.17 -0.51 12.16
CA GLY A 51 3.72 -1.12 13.42
C GLY A 51 4.35 -0.60 14.71
N THR A 52 5.28 0.34 14.69
CA THR A 52 5.81 0.93 15.91
C THR A 52 4.95 2.08 16.40
N VAL A 53 4.28 1.92 17.54
CA VAL A 53 3.57 3.01 18.22
C VAL A 53 4.43 3.45 19.42
N ARG A 54 5.07 4.61 19.31
CA ARG A 54 5.75 5.27 20.42
C ARG A 54 5.04 6.58 20.72
N ARG A 55 4.55 6.73 21.95
CA ARG A 55 4.03 8.01 22.45
C ARG A 55 5.13 8.75 23.18
N ASN A 56 5.23 10.05 22.94
CA ASN A 56 6.11 10.91 23.70
C ASN A 56 5.67 10.87 25.18
N GLN A 57 6.57 10.45 26.04
CA GLN A 57 6.48 10.69 27.47
C GLN A 57 7.27 11.95 27.76
N SER A 58 6.86 12.74 28.74
CA SER A 58 7.39 14.08 29.02
C SER A 58 8.93 14.15 28.91
N GLY A 59 9.42 14.98 28.00
CA GLY A 59 10.84 15.23 27.76
C GLY A 59 11.46 14.49 26.58
N ALA A 60 10.75 13.61 25.86
CA ALA A 60 11.25 12.95 24.64
C ALA A 60 10.85 13.70 23.37
N LEU A 61 11.66 13.58 22.30
CA LEU A 61 11.39 14.18 21.01
C LEU A 61 10.62 13.22 20.10
N GLY A 62 9.51 13.69 19.52
CA GLY A 62 8.76 13.00 18.48
C GLY A 62 7.75 11.97 18.97
N ASN A 63 6.79 11.67 18.12
CA ASN A 63 5.79 10.62 18.26
C ASN A 63 5.82 9.75 17.01
N THR A 64 5.77 8.43 17.16
CA THR A 64 5.53 7.51 16.03
C THR A 64 4.06 7.16 15.88
N VAL A 65 3.17 7.91 16.50
CA VAL A 65 1.73 7.76 16.30
C VAL A 65 1.40 8.27 14.91
N GLY A 66 1.56 7.39 13.93
CA GLY A 66 1.17 7.63 12.54
C GLY A 66 -0.35 7.76 12.43
N GLY A 67 -0.88 8.94 12.72
CA GLY A 67 -2.31 9.17 12.65
C GLY A 67 -2.84 9.48 11.25
N TRP A 68 -1.99 9.64 10.22
CA TRP A 68 -2.42 10.34 9.00
C TRP A 68 -1.97 9.68 7.69
N GLY A 69 -1.68 8.39 7.70
CA GLY A 69 -1.39 7.65 6.48
C GLY A 69 -0.04 7.96 5.82
N ILE A 70 0.85 8.71 6.47
CA ILE A 70 2.21 8.90 5.95
C ILE A 70 3.05 7.71 6.41
N CYS A 71 3.57 6.95 5.45
CA CYS A 71 4.53 5.89 5.69
C CYS A 71 5.90 6.25 5.10
N HIS A 72 6.91 5.64 5.64
CA HIS A 72 8.29 5.80 5.16
C HIS A 72 8.71 4.51 4.45
N SER A 73 9.22 4.65 3.23
CA SER A 73 9.78 3.56 2.44
C SER A 73 11.24 3.90 2.14
N PHE A 74 12.11 2.90 2.07
CA PHE A 74 13.51 3.11 1.70
C PHE A 74 13.68 2.87 0.20
N ALA A 75 14.36 3.81 -0.48
CA ALA A 75 14.80 3.65 -1.84
C ALA A 75 16.05 2.75 -1.89
N GLU A 76 16.42 2.24 -3.07
CA GLU A 76 17.60 1.39 -3.27
C GLU A 76 18.91 2.08 -2.86
N ASP A 77 18.94 3.42 -2.91
CA ASP A 77 20.07 4.25 -2.48
C ASP A 77 20.08 4.57 -0.97
N GLY A 78 19.20 3.93 -0.18
CA GLY A 78 19.10 4.09 1.28
C GLY A 78 18.34 5.34 1.73
N ARG A 79 17.84 6.20 0.82
CA ARG A 79 17.02 7.36 1.20
C ARG A 79 15.65 6.93 1.70
N CYS A 80 15.18 7.62 2.72
CA CYS A 80 13.82 7.47 3.23
C CYS A 80 12.86 8.32 2.39
N ILE A 81 11.85 7.67 1.81
CA ILE A 81 10.81 8.31 1.01
C ILE A 81 9.51 8.32 1.82
N SER A 82 8.92 9.49 1.99
CA SER A 82 7.61 9.65 2.65
C SER A 82 6.47 9.49 1.64
N LEU A 83 5.56 8.57 1.89
CA LEU A 83 4.42 8.28 1.03
C LEU A 83 3.10 8.54 1.76
N LEU A 84 2.15 9.18 1.07
CA LEU A 84 0.75 9.12 1.48
C LEU A 84 0.24 7.71 1.21
N LYS A 85 0.02 6.94 2.26
CA LYS A 85 -0.53 5.59 2.19
C LYS A 85 -2.01 5.63 2.56
N ILE A 86 -2.86 5.42 1.57
CA ILE A 86 -4.30 5.59 1.72
C ILE A 86 -5.08 4.60 0.85
N MET A 87 -6.29 4.29 1.28
CA MET A 87 -7.28 3.60 0.45
C MET A 87 -8.17 4.60 -0.27
N LEU A 88 -8.54 4.31 -1.52
CA LEU A 88 -9.59 5.06 -2.22
C LEU A 88 -10.94 4.86 -1.54
N THR A 89 -11.21 3.62 -1.12
CA THR A 89 -12.38 3.26 -0.33
C THR A 89 -12.08 2.03 0.53
N ASN A 90 -12.69 1.95 1.72
CA ASN A 90 -12.69 0.74 2.54
C ASN A 90 -14.02 -0.03 2.48
N TYR A 91 -14.98 0.40 1.63
CA TYR A 91 -16.06 -0.49 1.21
C TYR A 91 -15.49 -1.63 0.37
N CYS A 92 -15.95 -2.85 0.60
CA CYS A 92 -15.50 -4.02 -0.14
C CYS A 92 -16.66 -4.98 -0.33
N ILE A 93 -16.76 -5.59 -1.53
CA ILE A 93 -17.75 -6.63 -1.81
C ILE A 93 -17.27 -8.01 -1.33
N TYR A 94 -15.98 -8.16 -1.02
CA TYR A 94 -15.39 -9.41 -0.56
C TYR A 94 -15.47 -9.57 0.96
N ASP A 95 -15.49 -10.83 1.40
CA ASP A 95 -15.58 -11.18 2.81
C ASP A 95 -14.36 -11.98 3.30
N CYS A 96 -13.15 -11.51 2.93
CA CYS A 96 -11.90 -12.15 3.32
C CYS A 96 -11.74 -12.18 4.84
N ALA A 97 -11.64 -13.37 5.43
CA ALA A 97 -11.62 -13.57 6.88
C ALA A 97 -10.51 -12.77 7.59
N TYR A 98 -9.33 -12.63 6.97
CA TYR A 98 -8.18 -11.93 7.52
C TYR A 98 -8.24 -10.39 7.38
N CYS A 99 -9.23 -9.84 6.70
CA CYS A 99 -9.26 -8.41 6.36
C CYS A 99 -10.17 -7.62 7.30
N ILE A 100 -9.68 -6.51 7.84
CA ILE A 100 -10.50 -5.59 8.64
C ILE A 100 -11.63 -4.98 7.82
N ASN A 101 -11.39 -4.74 6.52
CA ASN A 101 -12.33 -4.11 5.60
C ASN A 101 -13.30 -5.10 4.94
N ARG A 102 -13.38 -6.36 5.40
CA ARG A 102 -14.32 -7.34 4.87
C ARG A 102 -15.77 -6.82 4.97
N ARG A 103 -16.61 -7.28 4.04
CA ARG A 103 -17.99 -6.81 3.91
C ARG A 103 -18.79 -6.94 5.20
N SER A 104 -18.64 -8.05 5.93
CA SER A 104 -19.41 -8.37 7.13
C SER A 104 -18.98 -7.63 8.40
N ASN A 105 -17.85 -6.89 8.38
CA ASN A 105 -17.42 -6.11 9.54
C ASN A 105 -18.22 -4.81 9.64
N ASP A 106 -18.70 -4.53 10.83
CA ASP A 106 -19.32 -3.24 11.20
C ASP A 106 -18.22 -2.27 11.65
N ILE A 107 -17.68 -1.51 10.69
CA ILE A 107 -16.62 -0.52 10.90
C ILE A 107 -16.98 0.78 10.16
N PRO A 108 -16.45 1.92 10.59
CA PRO A 108 -16.58 3.16 9.83
C PRO A 108 -16.11 3.00 8.39
N ARG A 109 -16.97 3.39 7.45
CA ARG A 109 -16.71 3.28 6.01
C ARG A 109 -16.63 4.65 5.37
N ALA A 110 -15.70 4.79 4.43
CA ALA A 110 -15.52 6.01 3.66
C ALA A 110 -15.11 5.71 2.22
N THR A 111 -15.35 6.69 1.36
CA THR A 111 -14.90 6.70 -0.03
C THR A 111 -14.47 8.12 -0.40
N LEU A 112 -13.28 8.27 -0.95
CA LEU A 112 -12.85 9.49 -1.61
C LEU A 112 -13.27 9.44 -3.08
N SER A 113 -13.68 10.58 -3.62
CA SER A 113 -13.76 10.75 -5.07
C SER A 113 -12.35 10.80 -5.65
N VAL A 114 -12.24 10.62 -6.96
CA VAL A 114 -10.95 10.75 -7.67
C VAL A 114 -10.36 12.15 -7.45
N SER A 115 -11.19 13.21 -7.58
CA SER A 115 -10.77 14.58 -7.38
C SER A 115 -10.31 14.85 -5.93
N GLU A 116 -11.09 14.44 -4.92
CA GLU A 116 -10.70 14.61 -3.51
C GLU A 116 -9.31 13.98 -3.22
N LEU A 117 -9.04 12.79 -3.77
CA LEU A 117 -7.76 12.10 -3.55
C LEU A 117 -6.60 12.75 -4.31
N VAL A 118 -6.85 13.20 -5.54
CA VAL A 118 -5.87 13.93 -6.35
C VAL A 118 -5.49 15.25 -5.65
N ASP A 119 -6.48 16.05 -5.25
CA ASP A 119 -6.25 17.33 -4.58
C ASP A 119 -5.49 17.14 -3.26
N LEU A 120 -5.89 16.15 -2.46
CA LEU A 120 -5.21 15.79 -1.21
C LEU A 120 -3.73 15.42 -1.45
N THR A 121 -3.46 14.61 -2.48
CA THR A 121 -2.10 14.20 -2.83
C THR A 121 -1.23 15.38 -3.24
N ILE A 122 -1.77 16.26 -4.10
CA ILE A 122 -1.06 17.45 -4.58
C ILE A 122 -0.79 18.44 -3.44
N GLU A 123 -1.76 18.67 -2.58
CA GLU A 123 -1.59 19.56 -1.42
C GLU A 123 -0.52 19.02 -0.45
N PHE A 124 -0.50 17.72 -0.16
CA PHE A 124 0.53 17.14 0.70
C PHE A 124 1.92 17.20 0.07
N TYR A 125 1.99 16.99 -1.24
CA TYR A 125 3.26 17.09 -1.99
C TYR A 125 3.80 18.52 -2.02
N ARG A 126 2.97 19.51 -2.35
CA ARG A 126 3.35 20.93 -2.39
C ARG A 126 3.89 21.44 -1.05
N ARG A 127 3.44 20.84 0.04
CA ARG A 127 3.87 21.19 1.40
C ARG A 127 5.06 20.36 1.89
N ASN A 128 5.64 19.55 1.03
CA ASN A 128 6.78 18.66 1.34
C ASN A 128 6.50 17.64 2.46
N TYR A 129 5.24 17.20 2.64
CA TYR A 129 4.91 16.14 3.60
C TYR A 129 5.13 14.75 3.03
N ILE A 130 4.98 14.62 1.72
CA ILE A 130 5.14 13.37 1.00
C ILE A 130 5.97 13.58 -0.26
N GLU A 131 6.64 12.53 -0.68
CA GLU A 131 7.33 12.42 -1.95
C GLU A 131 6.56 11.56 -2.95
N GLY A 132 5.49 10.90 -2.50
CA GLY A 132 4.69 10.03 -3.35
C GLY A 132 3.40 9.55 -2.73
N LEU A 133 2.70 8.72 -3.51
CA LEU A 133 1.42 8.12 -3.16
C LEU A 133 1.53 6.59 -3.19
N PHE A 134 1.08 5.92 -2.13
CA PHE A 134 0.73 4.49 -2.13
C PHE A 134 -0.78 4.37 -2.05
N LEU A 135 -1.38 3.88 -3.12
CA LEU A 135 -2.83 3.80 -3.25
C LEU A 135 -3.32 2.36 -3.34
N SER A 136 -4.21 2.00 -2.43
CA SER A 136 -4.96 0.75 -2.43
C SER A 136 -6.47 1.01 -2.42
N SER A 137 -7.27 -0.03 -2.44
CA SER A 137 -8.74 0.07 -2.36
C SER A 137 -9.37 -1.23 -1.90
N GLY A 138 -10.49 -1.14 -1.18
CA GLY A 138 -11.48 -2.20 -1.19
C GLY A 138 -12.10 -2.32 -2.58
N VAL A 139 -12.68 -3.47 -2.90
CA VAL A 139 -13.30 -3.74 -4.20
C VAL A 139 -14.77 -3.36 -4.16
N VAL A 140 -15.18 -2.42 -5.02
CA VAL A 140 -16.56 -1.92 -5.11
C VAL A 140 -17.15 -2.33 -6.45
N ARG A 141 -18.37 -2.83 -6.47
CA ARG A 141 -19.10 -3.36 -7.64
C ARG A 141 -18.40 -4.56 -8.29
N ASN A 142 -17.25 -4.36 -8.91
CA ASN A 142 -16.41 -5.39 -9.51
C ASN A 142 -14.95 -4.94 -9.59
N PRO A 143 -14.00 -5.84 -9.91
CA PRO A 143 -12.58 -5.50 -10.02
C PRO A 143 -12.26 -4.38 -11.00
N ASP A 144 -12.86 -4.40 -12.19
CA ASP A 144 -12.58 -3.43 -13.26
C ASP A 144 -13.06 -2.03 -12.90
N TYR A 145 -14.28 -1.89 -12.37
CA TYR A 145 -14.79 -0.60 -11.89
C TYR A 145 -13.87 0.02 -10.84
N THR A 146 -13.36 -0.80 -9.94
CA THR A 146 -12.44 -0.32 -8.90
C THR A 146 -11.08 0.06 -9.48
N MET A 147 -10.55 -0.80 -10.36
CA MET A 147 -9.25 -0.57 -11.00
C MET A 147 -9.25 0.69 -11.88
N GLU A 148 -10.32 0.92 -12.64
CA GLU A 148 -10.51 2.12 -13.45
C GLU A 148 -10.37 3.41 -12.60
N ARG A 149 -10.96 3.43 -11.42
CA ARG A 149 -10.88 4.58 -10.52
C ARG A 149 -9.46 4.81 -10.00
N LEU A 150 -8.72 3.74 -9.67
CA LEU A 150 -7.31 3.82 -9.27
C LEU A 150 -6.44 4.35 -10.42
N VAL A 151 -6.67 3.84 -11.63
CA VAL A 151 -5.99 4.31 -12.85
C VAL A 151 -6.26 5.79 -13.06
N ARG A 152 -7.52 6.22 -12.93
CA ARG A 152 -7.89 7.62 -13.12
C ARG A 152 -7.18 8.56 -12.15
N VAL A 153 -7.05 8.18 -10.88
CA VAL A 153 -6.25 8.96 -9.91
C VAL A 153 -4.81 9.14 -10.41
N ALA A 154 -4.13 8.05 -10.79
CA ALA A 154 -2.75 8.13 -11.26
C ALA A 154 -2.62 8.94 -12.57
N LYS A 155 -3.56 8.76 -13.49
CA LYS A 155 -3.64 9.49 -14.76
C LYS A 155 -3.81 10.98 -14.54
N ASP A 156 -4.76 11.40 -13.70
CA ASP A 156 -5.02 12.81 -13.39
C ASP A 156 -3.81 13.45 -12.69
N LEU A 157 -3.18 12.75 -11.75
CA LEU A 157 -1.93 13.20 -11.14
C LEU A 157 -0.84 13.45 -12.19
N ARG A 158 -0.62 12.50 -13.13
CA ARG A 158 0.43 12.62 -14.14
C ARG A 158 0.13 13.63 -15.22
N LEU A 159 -1.08 13.59 -15.79
CA LEU A 159 -1.42 14.35 -16.99
C LEU A 159 -1.94 15.75 -16.69
N VAL A 160 -2.78 15.91 -15.68
CA VAL A 160 -3.38 17.19 -15.30
C VAL A 160 -2.43 17.99 -14.40
N HIS A 161 -2.00 17.37 -13.30
CA HIS A 161 -1.19 18.06 -12.28
C HIS A 161 0.31 17.98 -12.51
N LYS A 162 0.78 17.23 -13.54
CA LYS A 162 2.21 17.04 -13.85
C LYS A 162 3.01 16.54 -12.66
N PHE A 163 2.38 15.73 -11.82
CA PHE A 163 2.97 15.20 -10.60
C PHE A 163 4.11 14.23 -10.94
N ASN A 164 5.33 14.55 -10.51
CA ASN A 164 6.53 13.74 -10.71
C ASN A 164 6.93 12.89 -9.49
N GLY A 165 6.14 12.95 -8.40
CA GLY A 165 6.38 12.11 -7.23
C GLY A 165 6.11 10.63 -7.52
N TYR A 166 6.58 9.77 -6.62
CA TYR A 166 6.43 8.33 -6.75
C TYR A 166 4.97 7.89 -6.62
N ILE A 167 4.51 7.01 -7.51
CA ILE A 167 3.16 6.41 -7.45
C ILE A 167 3.26 4.89 -7.39
N HIS A 168 2.80 4.31 -6.31
CA HIS A 168 2.60 2.88 -6.16
C HIS A 168 1.10 2.59 -6.11
N LEU A 169 0.60 1.85 -7.11
CA LEU A 169 -0.78 1.36 -7.11
C LEU A 169 -0.84 -0.12 -6.76
N LYS A 170 -1.75 -0.45 -5.87
CA LYS A 170 -2.11 -1.84 -5.61
C LYS A 170 -3.19 -2.25 -6.61
N SER A 171 -2.81 -3.07 -7.60
CA SER A 171 -3.72 -3.59 -8.61
C SER A 171 -4.77 -4.50 -7.97
N ILE A 172 -5.98 -4.45 -8.51
CA ILE A 172 -7.10 -5.24 -8.01
C ILE A 172 -7.02 -6.65 -8.59
N PRO A 173 -7.08 -7.71 -7.75
CA PRO A 173 -7.21 -9.08 -8.23
C PRO A 173 -8.41 -9.25 -9.17
N GLY A 174 -8.20 -9.89 -10.33
CA GLY A 174 -9.23 -10.06 -11.34
C GLY A 174 -9.46 -8.87 -12.27
N ALA A 175 -8.68 -7.79 -12.15
CA ALA A 175 -8.75 -6.66 -13.08
C ALA A 175 -8.31 -7.06 -14.49
N SER A 176 -8.96 -6.46 -15.49
CA SER A 176 -8.69 -6.70 -16.91
C SER A 176 -7.29 -6.27 -17.32
N ARG A 177 -6.80 -6.88 -18.40
CA ARG A 177 -5.47 -6.61 -18.96
C ARG A 177 -5.31 -5.15 -19.37
N GLU A 178 -6.35 -4.58 -19.95
CA GLU A 178 -6.40 -3.21 -20.44
C GLU A 178 -6.16 -2.23 -19.31
N LEU A 179 -6.87 -2.40 -18.19
CA LEU A 179 -6.75 -1.52 -17.03
C LEU A 179 -5.42 -1.68 -16.29
N VAL A 180 -4.91 -2.92 -16.20
CA VAL A 180 -3.58 -3.17 -15.61
C VAL A 180 -2.48 -2.54 -16.46
N ASN A 181 -2.59 -2.64 -17.79
CA ASN A 181 -1.65 -2.02 -18.71
C ASN A 181 -1.76 -0.49 -18.66
N GLU A 182 -2.96 0.08 -18.61
CA GLU A 182 -3.12 1.53 -18.45
C GLU A 182 -2.51 2.02 -17.13
N ALA A 183 -2.73 1.31 -16.03
CA ALA A 183 -2.11 1.63 -14.75
C ALA A 183 -0.59 1.69 -14.84
N GLY A 184 0.01 0.75 -15.58
CA GLY A 184 1.47 0.65 -15.75
C GLY A 184 2.11 1.84 -16.46
N LEU A 185 1.35 2.62 -17.22
CA LEU A 185 1.81 3.85 -17.87
C LEU A 185 1.95 5.02 -16.90
N TYR A 186 1.20 5.01 -15.79
CA TYR A 186 1.13 6.13 -14.85
C TYR A 186 1.74 5.82 -13.48
N ALA A 187 1.85 4.55 -13.11
CA ALA A 187 2.44 4.12 -11.85
C ALA A 187 3.92 3.79 -12.01
N ASP A 188 4.72 4.12 -10.99
CA ASP A 188 6.11 3.69 -10.90
C ASP A 188 6.21 2.23 -10.48
N ARG A 189 5.35 1.78 -9.59
CA ARG A 189 5.23 0.40 -9.15
C ARG A 189 3.79 -0.08 -9.15
N LEU A 190 3.59 -1.32 -9.57
CA LEU A 190 2.34 -2.05 -9.38
C LEU A 190 2.57 -3.22 -8.43
N SER A 191 1.59 -3.50 -7.58
CA SER A 191 1.59 -4.70 -6.74
C SER A 191 0.26 -5.43 -6.81
N VAL A 192 0.32 -6.74 -6.72
CA VAL A 192 -0.84 -7.62 -6.55
C VAL A 192 -0.52 -8.55 -5.40
N ASN A 193 -1.31 -8.52 -4.35
CA ASN A 193 -1.03 -9.35 -3.19
C ASN A 193 -1.50 -10.79 -3.42
N ILE A 194 -0.61 -11.74 -3.18
CA ILE A 194 -0.94 -13.18 -3.13
C ILE A 194 -1.77 -13.48 -1.89
N GLU A 195 -1.49 -12.78 -0.79
CA GLU A 195 -2.08 -12.93 0.54
C GLU A 195 -1.77 -14.28 1.18
N ILE A 196 -2.32 -15.37 0.64
CA ILE A 196 -2.17 -16.74 1.16
C ILE A 196 -1.47 -17.61 0.12
N PRO A 197 -0.34 -18.27 0.47
CA PRO A 197 0.49 -19.03 -0.46
C PRO A 197 -0.21 -20.21 -1.15
N LYS A 198 -1.08 -20.94 -0.42
CA LYS A 198 -1.80 -22.11 -0.95
C LYS A 198 -3.22 -21.73 -1.37
N GLU A 199 -3.64 -22.15 -2.56
CA GLU A 199 -4.97 -21.82 -3.09
C GLU A 199 -6.11 -22.35 -2.24
N GLU A 200 -5.98 -23.56 -1.70
CA GLU A 200 -6.96 -24.16 -0.81
C GLU A 200 -7.21 -23.31 0.43
N ASN A 201 -6.14 -22.78 1.04
CA ASN A 201 -6.21 -21.89 2.19
C ASN A 201 -6.71 -20.49 1.81
N LEU A 202 -6.35 -20.00 0.61
CA LEU A 202 -6.91 -18.76 0.09
C LEU A 202 -8.43 -18.85 -0.07
N LYS A 203 -8.92 -19.93 -0.68
CA LYS A 203 -10.38 -20.17 -0.85
C LYS A 203 -11.11 -20.34 0.47
N LEU A 204 -10.48 -20.97 1.46
CA LEU A 204 -11.04 -21.08 2.80
C LEU A 204 -11.24 -19.71 3.47
N LEU A 205 -10.25 -18.82 3.36
CA LEU A 205 -10.26 -17.53 4.04
C LEU A 205 -10.84 -16.37 3.20
N ALA A 206 -10.84 -16.50 1.89
CA ALA A 206 -11.32 -15.50 0.94
C ALA A 206 -12.03 -16.19 -0.24
N PRO A 207 -13.25 -16.73 -0.03
CA PRO A 207 -13.92 -17.59 -1.02
C PRO A 207 -14.21 -16.91 -2.36
N GLU A 208 -14.27 -15.57 -2.40
CA GLU A 208 -14.46 -14.80 -3.63
C GLU A 208 -13.14 -14.57 -4.41
N LYS A 209 -12.00 -15.08 -3.92
CA LYS A 209 -10.69 -14.99 -4.57
C LYS A 209 -10.18 -16.35 -4.96
N ASP A 210 -9.37 -16.37 -6.01
CA ASP A 210 -8.57 -17.51 -6.40
C ASP A 210 -7.17 -17.08 -6.85
N HIS A 211 -6.24 -18.00 -6.94
CA HIS A 211 -4.90 -17.70 -7.41
C HIS A 211 -4.88 -17.22 -8.87
N LYS A 212 -5.83 -17.63 -9.69
CA LYS A 212 -5.93 -17.16 -11.08
C LYS A 212 -6.16 -15.66 -11.12
N SER A 213 -7.11 -15.14 -10.34
CA SER A 213 -7.40 -13.69 -10.27
C SER A 213 -6.23 -12.86 -9.74
N VAL A 214 -5.33 -13.45 -8.96
CA VAL A 214 -4.11 -12.81 -8.45
C VAL A 214 -2.96 -12.89 -9.46
N TYR A 215 -2.64 -14.09 -9.95
CA TYR A 215 -1.49 -14.29 -10.83
C TYR A 215 -1.70 -13.71 -12.23
N GLN A 216 -2.93 -13.62 -12.69
CA GLN A 216 -3.23 -13.09 -14.03
C GLN A 216 -2.82 -11.61 -14.17
N PRO A 217 -3.20 -10.67 -13.30
CA PRO A 217 -2.68 -9.31 -13.32
C PRO A 217 -1.15 -9.24 -13.14
N MET A 218 -0.55 -10.10 -12.30
CA MET A 218 0.91 -10.16 -12.15
C MET A 218 1.60 -10.50 -13.47
N ARG A 219 1.04 -11.44 -14.26
CA ARG A 219 1.54 -11.79 -15.60
C ARG A 219 1.38 -10.62 -16.59
N TYR A 220 0.27 -9.88 -16.52
CA TYR A 220 0.08 -8.70 -17.38
C TYR A 220 1.14 -7.63 -17.11
N ILE A 221 1.41 -7.34 -15.82
CA ILE A 221 2.47 -6.42 -15.40
C ILE A 221 3.83 -6.90 -15.91
N GLN A 222 4.15 -8.18 -15.72
CA GLN A 222 5.40 -8.79 -16.20
C GLN A 222 5.56 -8.63 -17.71
N GLN A 223 4.55 -9.02 -18.50
CA GLN A 223 4.58 -8.89 -19.96
C GLN A 223 4.75 -7.44 -20.38
N GLY A 224 3.99 -6.51 -19.78
CA GLY A 224 4.10 -5.08 -20.08
C GLY A 224 5.50 -4.52 -19.81
N ILE A 225 6.13 -4.89 -18.69
CA ILE A 225 7.51 -4.46 -18.38
C ILE A 225 8.50 -5.02 -19.41
N LEU A 226 8.41 -6.30 -19.75
CA LEU A 226 9.32 -6.95 -20.70
C LEU A 226 9.16 -6.36 -22.10
N THR A 227 7.93 -6.24 -22.60
CA THR A 227 7.64 -5.60 -23.90
C THR A 227 8.15 -4.17 -23.92
N ASN A 228 7.85 -3.37 -22.90
CA ASN A 228 8.32 -1.99 -22.79
C ASN A 228 9.85 -1.88 -22.82
N LYS A 229 10.55 -2.80 -22.14
CA LYS A 229 12.02 -2.85 -22.15
C LYS A 229 12.58 -3.10 -23.56
N GLU A 230 11.95 -3.99 -24.34
CA GLU A 230 12.36 -4.26 -25.73
C GLU A 230 12.01 -3.10 -26.67
N ASP A 231 10.83 -2.51 -26.54
CA ASP A 231 10.40 -1.37 -27.35
C ASP A 231 11.30 -0.16 -27.13
N ARG A 232 11.71 0.09 -25.88
CA ARG A 232 12.62 1.18 -25.54
C ARG A 232 14.05 1.01 -26.06
N LYS A 233 14.46 -0.21 -26.39
CA LYS A 233 15.73 -0.43 -27.12
C LYS A 233 15.63 0.01 -28.57
N LYS A 234 14.43 -0.10 -29.17
CA LYS A 234 14.17 0.21 -30.57
C LYS A 234 13.75 1.66 -30.80
N PHE A 235 12.95 2.21 -29.87
CA PHE A 235 12.30 3.51 -30.02
C PHE A 235 12.57 4.43 -28.83
N ARG A 236 13.12 5.60 -29.11
CA ARG A 236 13.53 6.60 -28.09
C ARG A 236 12.38 7.18 -27.27
N HIS A 237 11.19 7.29 -27.86
CA HIS A 237 10.05 8.00 -27.28
C HIS A 237 9.03 7.11 -26.57
N VAL A 238 9.31 5.82 -26.40
CA VAL A 238 8.41 4.91 -25.69
C VAL A 238 8.32 5.31 -24.21
N PRO A 239 7.12 5.59 -23.68
CA PRO A 239 6.93 5.93 -22.27
C PRO A 239 7.45 4.82 -21.36
N ARG A 240 7.86 5.17 -20.14
CA ARG A 240 8.21 4.16 -19.13
C ARG A 240 6.96 3.42 -18.68
N PHE A 241 7.11 2.13 -18.45
CA PHE A 241 6.06 1.26 -17.92
C PHE A 241 6.54 0.62 -16.64
N VAL A 242 5.87 0.89 -15.52
CA VAL A 242 6.20 0.34 -14.18
C VAL A 242 7.72 0.33 -13.91
N PRO A 243 8.41 1.47 -13.96
CA PRO A 243 9.88 1.52 -13.92
C PRO A 243 10.48 0.95 -12.63
N ALA A 244 9.76 0.98 -11.52
CA ALA A 244 10.18 0.38 -10.25
C ALA A 244 9.76 -1.10 -10.10
N GLY A 245 9.23 -1.72 -11.17
CA GLY A 245 8.84 -3.13 -11.20
C GLY A 245 7.60 -3.46 -10.38
N GLN A 246 7.35 -4.76 -10.24
CA GLN A 246 6.21 -5.25 -9.45
C GLN A 246 6.64 -5.78 -8.08
N SER A 247 5.69 -5.80 -7.16
CA SER A 247 5.82 -6.42 -5.83
C SER A 247 4.57 -7.20 -5.46
N THR A 248 4.70 -8.04 -4.45
CA THR A 248 3.60 -8.79 -3.85
C THR A 248 3.72 -8.84 -2.35
N GLN A 249 2.67 -9.30 -1.67
CA GLN A 249 2.66 -9.49 -0.23
C GLN A 249 2.00 -10.81 0.13
N MET A 250 2.54 -11.48 1.15
CA MET A 250 1.96 -12.67 1.78
C MET A 250 1.73 -12.42 3.27
N ILE A 251 0.64 -13.00 3.79
CA ILE A 251 0.30 -12.97 5.20
C ILE A 251 0.92 -14.20 5.87
N VAL A 252 1.68 -13.96 6.94
CA VAL A 252 2.41 -15.00 7.67
C VAL A 252 1.66 -15.37 8.94
N GLY A 253 1.29 -16.64 9.08
CA GLY A 253 0.66 -17.16 10.28
C GLY A 253 -0.87 -17.03 10.33
N ALA A 254 -1.54 -16.66 9.25
CA ALA A 254 -3.00 -16.76 9.13
C ALA A 254 -3.45 -18.19 8.82
N THR A 255 -2.57 -19.01 8.31
CA THR A 255 -2.79 -20.37 7.82
C THR A 255 -1.60 -21.26 8.20
N THR A 256 -1.67 -22.52 7.85
CA THR A 256 -0.71 -23.58 8.29
C THR A 256 0.54 -23.71 7.42
N GLU A 257 0.75 -22.83 6.43
CA GLU A 257 1.95 -22.88 5.58
C GLU A 257 3.22 -22.76 6.42
N SER A 258 4.18 -23.64 6.09
CA SER A 258 5.51 -23.60 6.68
C SER A 258 6.34 -22.43 6.10
N ASP A 259 7.39 -22.03 6.80
CA ASP A 259 8.37 -21.06 6.27
C ASP A 259 9.01 -21.57 4.99
N LYS A 260 9.19 -22.89 4.87
CA LYS A 260 9.67 -23.54 3.65
C LYS A 260 8.73 -23.28 2.47
N ASP A 261 7.41 -23.46 2.64
CA ASP A 261 6.43 -23.19 1.58
C ASP A 261 6.49 -21.72 1.12
N ILE A 262 6.57 -20.81 2.08
CA ILE A 262 6.62 -19.36 1.83
C ILE A 262 7.90 -18.99 1.06
N LEU A 263 9.08 -19.46 1.53
CA LEU A 263 10.37 -19.15 0.91
C LEU A 263 10.52 -19.77 -0.48
N TYR A 264 10.03 -20.99 -0.70
CA TYR A 264 10.01 -21.59 -2.04
C TYR A 264 9.15 -20.79 -3.01
N LEU A 265 7.98 -20.32 -2.56
CA LEU A 265 7.14 -19.46 -3.40
C LEU A 265 7.85 -18.14 -3.70
N SER A 266 8.45 -17.50 -2.70
CA SER A 266 9.21 -16.27 -2.88
C SER A 266 10.37 -16.44 -3.85
N SER A 267 11.16 -17.50 -3.68
CA SER A 267 12.26 -17.85 -4.60
C SER A 267 11.78 -18.04 -6.04
N SER A 268 10.65 -18.74 -6.22
CA SER A 268 10.03 -18.90 -7.55
C SER A 268 9.59 -17.56 -8.15
N LEU A 269 9.03 -16.67 -7.35
CA LEU A 269 8.61 -15.34 -7.80
C LEU A 269 9.81 -14.49 -8.21
N TYR A 270 10.92 -14.55 -7.49
CA TYR A 270 12.15 -13.80 -7.81
C TYR A 270 12.89 -14.32 -9.06
N GLN A 271 12.62 -15.53 -9.52
CA GLN A 271 13.10 -16.00 -10.82
C GLN A 271 12.55 -15.14 -11.98
N HIS A 272 11.46 -14.43 -11.76
CA HIS A 272 10.94 -13.47 -12.73
C HIS A 272 11.62 -12.10 -12.55
N PRO A 273 12.34 -11.59 -13.57
CA PRO A 273 13.18 -10.38 -13.44
C PRO A 273 12.39 -9.09 -13.19
N THR A 274 11.07 -9.14 -13.27
CA THR A 274 10.16 -8.02 -13.01
C THR A 274 9.69 -7.95 -11.56
N MET A 275 9.81 -9.05 -10.80
CA MET A 275 9.51 -9.07 -9.36
C MET A 275 10.65 -8.41 -8.61
N ARG A 276 10.35 -7.35 -7.89
CA ARG A 276 11.34 -6.57 -7.14
C ARG A 276 11.31 -6.82 -5.65
N ARG A 277 10.12 -7.13 -5.12
CA ARG A 277 9.99 -7.38 -3.69
C ARG A 277 8.80 -8.28 -3.38
N VAL A 278 9.02 -9.25 -2.50
CA VAL A 278 8.00 -9.99 -1.79
C VAL A 278 7.93 -9.42 -0.37
N TYR A 279 6.75 -9.00 0.06
CA TYR A 279 6.53 -8.53 1.42
C TYR A 279 5.90 -9.62 2.27
N TYR A 280 6.36 -9.73 3.50
CA TYR A 280 5.79 -10.61 4.52
C TYR A 280 5.08 -9.75 5.55
N SER A 281 3.87 -10.14 5.93
CA SER A 281 3.07 -9.45 6.93
C SER A 281 2.59 -10.44 7.97
N GLY A 282 3.05 -10.30 9.20
CA GLY A 282 2.54 -11.10 10.32
C GLY A 282 1.03 -10.91 10.48
N TYR A 283 0.29 -12.02 10.53
CA TYR A 283 -1.15 -11.98 10.68
C TYR A 283 -1.56 -11.25 11.96
N ILE A 284 -2.41 -10.25 11.81
CA ILE A 284 -3.03 -9.49 12.91
C ILE A 284 -4.44 -10.01 13.11
N SER A 285 -4.75 -10.49 14.31
CA SER A 285 -6.07 -11.05 14.66
C SER A 285 -7.12 -9.95 14.82
N VAL A 286 -7.66 -9.46 13.70
CA VAL A 286 -8.68 -8.40 13.66
C VAL A 286 -10.11 -8.95 13.72
N ASN A 287 -10.32 -10.21 13.30
CA ASN A 287 -11.61 -10.89 13.26
C ASN A 287 -11.59 -12.13 14.17
N THR A 288 -11.46 -11.91 15.47
CA THR A 288 -11.27 -12.96 16.49
C THR A 288 -12.43 -13.94 16.61
N TYR A 289 -13.60 -13.57 16.12
CA TYR A 289 -14.79 -14.42 16.09
C TYR A 289 -14.82 -15.41 14.92
N ASP A 290 -13.96 -15.23 13.91
CA ASP A 290 -13.92 -16.10 12.74
C ASP A 290 -13.08 -17.35 13.03
N LYS A 291 -13.76 -18.49 13.19
CA LYS A 291 -13.14 -19.78 13.56
C LYS A 291 -12.19 -20.36 12.50
N ARG A 292 -12.17 -19.80 11.28
CA ARG A 292 -11.25 -20.21 10.22
C ARG A 292 -9.84 -19.66 10.44
N LEU A 293 -9.70 -18.68 11.33
CA LEU A 293 -8.44 -17.99 11.62
C LEU A 293 -7.87 -18.47 12.94
N PRO A 294 -6.53 -18.50 13.08
CA PRO A 294 -5.89 -18.83 14.32
C PRO A 294 -6.10 -17.74 15.37
N ALA A 295 -6.37 -18.16 16.62
CA ALA A 295 -6.52 -17.26 17.76
C ALA A 295 -5.14 -16.81 18.27
N LEU A 296 -4.47 -15.93 17.57
CA LEU A 296 -3.17 -15.39 17.97
C LEU A 296 -3.36 -14.20 18.93
N LYS A 297 -2.65 -14.23 20.07
CA LYS A 297 -2.60 -13.09 21.01
C LYS A 297 -1.79 -11.91 20.46
N GLN A 298 -0.78 -12.19 19.62
CA GLN A 298 0.10 -11.21 19.01
C GLN A 298 0.49 -11.65 17.60
N PRO A 299 0.76 -10.71 16.67
CA PRO A 299 1.29 -11.04 15.35
C PRO A 299 2.62 -11.80 15.46
N PRO A 300 2.92 -12.75 14.56
CA PRO A 300 4.15 -13.53 14.57
C PRO A 300 5.36 -12.73 14.05
N LEU A 301 5.69 -11.62 14.69
CA LEU A 301 6.73 -10.68 14.24
C LEU A 301 8.12 -11.30 14.15
N VAL A 302 8.47 -12.24 15.05
CA VAL A 302 9.76 -12.94 14.99
C VAL A 302 9.84 -13.79 13.70
N ARG A 303 8.76 -14.46 13.34
CA ARG A 303 8.67 -15.27 12.13
C ARG A 303 8.72 -14.38 10.88
N GLU A 304 8.00 -13.27 10.88
CA GLU A 304 8.06 -12.25 9.81
C GLU A 304 9.49 -11.75 9.60
N ASN A 305 10.18 -11.33 10.66
CA ASN A 305 11.55 -10.83 10.58
C ASN A 305 12.53 -11.89 10.06
N ARG A 306 12.39 -13.14 10.47
CA ARG A 306 13.24 -14.24 10.00
C ARG A 306 13.02 -14.53 8.50
N LEU A 307 11.79 -14.44 8.02
CA LEU A 307 11.50 -14.54 6.58
C LEU A 307 12.19 -13.44 5.79
N TYR A 308 12.16 -12.19 6.27
CA TYR A 308 12.90 -11.08 5.65
C TYR A 308 14.43 -11.26 5.69
N GLN A 309 14.96 -11.92 6.72
CA GLN A 309 16.40 -12.23 6.79
C GLN A 309 16.82 -13.34 5.83
N ALA A 310 15.91 -14.28 5.55
CA ALA A 310 16.16 -15.41 4.65
C ALA A 310 15.89 -15.07 3.17
N ASP A 311 15.08 -14.03 2.89
CA ASP A 311 14.72 -13.53 1.56
C ASP A 311 15.84 -12.66 0.99
#